data_1b94fa46ddaad8611b3d8ff705f80586
#
_entry.id   1b94fa46ddaad8611b3d8ff705f80586
#
_cell.length_a   1.000
_cell.length_b   1.000
_cell.length_c   1.000
_cell.angle_alpha   90.00
_cell.angle_beta   90.00
_cell.angle_gamma   90.00
#
_symmetry.space_group_name_H-M   'P 1'
#
loop_
_entity.id
_entity.type
_entity.pdbx_description
1 polymer ?
#
loop_
_entity_poly.entity_id
_entity_poly.type
_entity_poly.pdbx_seq_one_letter_code
_entity_poly.pdbx_strand_id
1 'polypeptide(L)'
;ILQNCLVLRSFYRREKGGLIKKIKFNILSRIHKELLISVPFSKKGRLVGFCKDINLGYCSCHTVAFAAIQIAYSLKYARIICSGLDLTGSCSRFYDEDKNPMPSELTRDLFKILPFFRFMRENIEDINIYNLSDDTAIQYDIIPYMKISEIEEPCVYEKIS
;
A
#
# COMPACT_ATOMS: atom_id res chain seq x y z
N ILE A 1 4.70 -18.14 -22.63
CA ILE A 1 3.92 -17.90 -21.37
C ILE A 1 4.40 -16.64 -20.63
N LEU A 2 5.65 -16.20 -20.79
CA LEU A 2 6.20 -15.00 -20.10
C LEU A 2 5.95 -13.66 -20.83
N GLN A 3 5.37 -13.66 -22.03
CA GLN A 3 5.19 -12.45 -22.85
C GLN A 3 4.19 -11.43 -22.27
N ASN A 4 3.39 -11.79 -21.27
CA ASN A 4 2.38 -10.94 -20.65
C ASN A 4 2.62 -10.71 -19.14
N CYS A 5 3.83 -10.96 -18.63
CA CYS A 5 4.15 -10.73 -17.24
C CYS A 5 4.75 -9.32 -17.06
N LEU A 6 4.05 -8.45 -16.31
CA LEU A 6 4.60 -7.18 -15.89
C LEU A 6 5.56 -7.40 -14.71
N VAL A 7 6.84 -7.10 -14.90
CA VAL A 7 7.83 -7.15 -13.82
C VAL A 7 7.81 -5.82 -13.07
N LEU A 8 7.23 -5.83 -11.88
CA LEU A 8 7.16 -4.63 -11.04
C LEU A 8 8.46 -4.43 -10.25
N ARG A 9 8.99 -3.23 -10.32
CA ARG A 9 10.19 -2.84 -9.58
C ARG A 9 9.82 -2.28 -8.22
N SER A 10 10.33 -2.86 -7.13
CA SER A 10 10.21 -2.27 -5.80
C SER A 10 11.29 -1.20 -5.60
N PHE A 11 10.88 0.04 -5.30
CA PHE A 11 11.81 1.13 -5.02
C PHE A 11 12.44 1.03 -3.63
N TYR A 12 11.75 0.42 -2.71
CA TYR A 12 12.17 0.40 -1.32
C TYR A 12 11.96 -0.97 -0.71
N ARG A 13 13.05 -1.57 -0.36
CA ARG A 13 13.10 -2.78 0.44
C ARG A 13 13.89 -2.49 1.71
N ARG A 14 13.19 -2.45 2.86
CA ARG A 14 13.68 -2.73 4.22
C ARG A 14 15.00 -2.09 4.68
N GLU A 15 15.45 -0.95 4.19
CA GLU A 15 16.78 -0.51 4.58
C GLU A 15 16.76 0.69 5.51
N LYS A 16 17.44 0.53 6.65
CA LYS A 16 18.03 1.64 7.39
C LYS A 16 18.95 2.36 6.41
N GLY A 17 18.40 3.30 5.67
CA GLY A 17 19.13 3.97 4.61
C GLY A 17 20.24 4.81 5.19
N GLY A 18 21.48 4.50 4.87
CA GLY A 18 22.58 5.42 5.08
C GLY A 18 22.30 6.75 4.36
N LEU A 19 23.00 7.81 4.73
CA LEU A 19 22.82 9.15 4.20
C LEU A 19 22.80 9.18 2.66
N ILE A 20 23.68 8.42 2.02
CA ILE A 20 23.79 8.31 0.54
C ILE A 20 22.47 7.82 -0.08
N LYS A 21 21.81 6.82 0.52
CA LYS A 21 20.53 6.32 0.01
C LYS A 21 19.41 7.35 0.15
N LYS A 22 19.40 8.07 1.26
CA LYS A 22 18.44 9.16 1.48
C LYS A 22 18.59 10.27 0.44
N ILE A 23 19.81 10.65 0.12
CA ILE A 23 20.12 11.64 -0.93
C ILE A 23 19.64 11.11 -2.28
N LYS A 24 19.94 9.84 -2.62
CA LYS A 24 19.49 9.22 -3.86
C LYS A 24 17.96 9.25 -4.00
N PHE A 25 17.22 8.88 -2.95
CA PHE A 25 15.75 8.91 -2.98
C PHE A 25 15.19 10.33 -3.07
N ASN A 26 15.82 11.30 -2.41
CA ASN A 26 15.43 12.71 -2.51
C ASN A 26 15.60 13.23 -3.95
N ILE A 27 16.70 12.90 -4.60
CA ILE A 27 16.94 13.25 -5.99
C ILE A 27 15.92 12.55 -6.90
N LEU A 28 15.68 11.25 -6.69
CA LEU A 28 14.76 10.47 -7.49
C LEU A 28 13.31 11.00 -7.42
N SER A 29 12.84 11.38 -6.23
CA SER A 29 11.51 11.96 -6.04
C SER A 29 11.36 13.35 -6.67
N ARG A 30 12.46 14.10 -6.83
CA ARG A 30 12.45 15.39 -7.53
C ARG A 30 12.42 15.22 -9.05
N ILE A 31 13.04 14.17 -9.57
CA ILE A 31 13.04 13.85 -11.01
C ILE A 31 11.70 13.26 -11.42
N HIS A 32 11.16 12.35 -10.61
CA HIS A 32 9.90 11.65 -10.88
C HIS A 32 8.80 12.18 -9.96
N LYS A 33 7.98 13.10 -10.44
CA LYS A 33 6.86 13.70 -9.67
C LYS A 33 5.82 12.66 -9.22
N GLU A 34 5.75 11.55 -9.93
CA GLU A 34 4.86 10.42 -9.60
C GLU A 34 5.36 9.58 -8.40
N LEU A 35 6.62 9.76 -8.01
CA LEU A 35 7.20 9.07 -6.88
C LEU A 35 7.27 10.00 -5.67
N LEU A 36 6.30 9.88 -4.78
CA LEU A 36 6.24 10.63 -3.54
C LEU A 36 7.04 9.89 -2.47
N ILE A 37 8.02 10.56 -1.87
CA ILE A 37 8.84 9.99 -0.79
C ILE A 37 9.06 11.02 0.29
N SER A 38 8.77 10.66 1.54
CA SER A 38 9.21 11.41 2.71
C SER A 38 10.55 10.88 3.20
N VAL A 39 11.54 11.74 3.20
CA VAL A 39 12.90 11.42 3.65
C VAL A 39 13.13 12.06 5.02
N PRO A 40 13.03 11.30 6.11
CA PRO A 40 13.23 11.85 7.44
C PRO A 40 14.71 12.25 7.65
N PHE A 41 14.93 13.40 8.31
CA PHE A 41 16.28 13.86 8.66
C PHE A 41 16.96 12.96 9.70
N SER A 42 16.20 12.28 10.54
CA SER A 42 16.73 11.38 11.56
C SER A 42 17.41 10.14 10.94
N LYS A 43 18.56 9.75 11.50
CA LYS A 43 19.25 8.49 11.13
C LYS A 43 18.37 7.25 11.36
N LYS A 44 17.48 7.31 12.36
CA LYS A 44 16.55 6.23 12.71
C LYS A 44 15.23 6.29 11.92
N GLY A 45 14.95 7.42 11.29
CA GLY A 45 13.72 7.61 10.51
C GLY A 45 13.69 6.72 9.28
N ARG A 46 12.53 6.12 9.02
CA ARG A 46 12.27 5.28 7.85
C ARG A 46 11.76 6.12 6.71
N LEU A 47 12.17 5.77 5.51
CA LEU A 47 11.56 6.31 4.30
C LEU A 47 10.13 5.77 4.21
N VAL A 48 9.18 6.65 3.97
CA VAL A 48 7.82 6.30 3.57
C VAL A 48 7.53 6.92 2.21
N GLY A 49 6.68 6.28 1.42
CA GLY A 49 6.40 6.81 0.09
C GLY A 49 5.24 6.11 -0.58
N PHE A 50 4.81 6.69 -1.69
CA PHE A 50 3.78 6.19 -2.58
C PHE A 50 4.18 6.46 -4.03
N CYS A 51 4.05 5.48 -4.91
CA CYS A 51 4.29 5.66 -6.33
C CYS A 51 2.95 5.71 -7.08
N LYS A 52 2.72 6.81 -7.79
CA LYS A 52 1.49 7.03 -8.58
C LYS A 52 1.52 6.33 -9.93
N ASP A 53 2.72 6.00 -10.43
CA ASP A 53 2.93 5.30 -11.70
C ASP A 53 3.65 3.97 -11.49
N ILE A 54 2.93 2.87 -11.68
CA ILE A 54 3.44 1.53 -11.49
C ILE A 54 4.53 1.15 -12.51
N ASN A 55 4.62 1.82 -13.65
CA ASN A 55 5.68 1.61 -14.61
C ASN A 55 7.05 2.05 -14.06
N LEU A 56 7.07 3.01 -13.16
CA LEU A 56 8.27 3.39 -12.42
C LEU A 56 8.60 2.36 -11.33
N GLY A 57 7.56 1.75 -10.73
CA GLY A 57 7.68 0.79 -9.64
C GLY A 57 6.69 1.08 -8.50
N TYR A 58 6.91 0.48 -7.34
CA TYR A 58 6.06 0.67 -6.17
C TYR A 58 6.88 0.82 -4.87
N CYS A 59 6.33 1.53 -3.91
CA CYS A 59 6.89 1.65 -2.58
C CYS A 59 6.47 0.44 -1.73
N SER A 60 7.42 -0.38 -1.32
CA SER A 60 7.16 -1.57 -0.51
C SER A 60 7.03 -1.22 0.98
N CYS A 61 5.95 -1.67 1.61
CA CYS A 61 5.79 -1.62 3.07
C CYS A 61 5.32 -2.98 3.58
N HIS A 62 6.06 -3.77 4.17
CA HIS A 62 5.77 -5.05 4.85
C HIS A 62 4.38 -5.73 4.60
N THR A 63 3.54 -5.23 3.69
CA THR A 63 2.27 -5.81 3.27
C THR A 63 2.07 -5.69 1.76
N VAL A 64 1.51 -6.74 1.17
CA VAL A 64 1.16 -6.79 -0.27
C VAL A 64 -0.01 -5.84 -0.57
N ALA A 65 -0.92 -5.63 0.39
CA ALA A 65 -2.08 -4.77 0.22
C ALA A 65 -1.70 -3.34 -0.21
N PHE A 66 -0.66 -2.77 0.37
CA PHE A 66 -0.21 -1.43 -0.01
C PHE A 66 0.35 -1.36 -1.44
N ALA A 67 1.01 -2.43 -1.91
CA ALA A 67 1.44 -2.51 -3.30
C ALA A 67 0.24 -2.63 -4.26
N ALA A 68 -0.76 -3.44 -3.89
CA ALA A 68 -1.99 -3.58 -4.66
C ALA A 68 -2.75 -2.25 -4.79
N ILE A 69 -2.83 -1.45 -3.73
CA ILE A 69 -3.44 -0.11 -3.76
C ILE A 69 -2.70 0.80 -4.75
N GLN A 70 -1.37 0.81 -4.75
CA GLN A 70 -0.59 1.61 -5.71
C GLN A 70 -0.82 1.17 -7.16
N ILE A 71 -0.94 -0.15 -7.40
CA ILE A 71 -1.27 -0.68 -8.72
C ILE A 71 -2.66 -0.21 -9.15
N ALA A 72 -3.67 -0.38 -8.31
CA ALA A 72 -5.04 0.03 -8.60
C ALA A 72 -5.14 1.53 -8.87
N TYR A 73 -4.46 2.35 -8.06
CA TYR A 73 -4.41 3.80 -8.26
C TYR A 73 -3.73 4.17 -9.59
N SER A 74 -2.62 3.55 -9.92
CA SER A 74 -1.88 3.78 -11.19
C SER A 74 -2.72 3.40 -12.41
N LEU A 75 -3.54 2.35 -12.29
CA LEU A 75 -4.47 1.92 -13.34
C LEU A 75 -5.73 2.80 -13.44
N LYS A 76 -5.82 3.87 -12.63
CA LYS A 76 -6.91 4.85 -12.66
C LYS A 76 -8.29 4.26 -12.35
N TYR A 77 -8.37 3.26 -11.49
CA TYR A 77 -9.66 2.80 -10.99
C TYR A 77 -10.34 3.94 -10.22
N ALA A 78 -11.62 4.17 -10.53
CA ALA A 78 -12.42 5.23 -9.91
C ALA A 78 -12.64 5.00 -8.41
N ARG A 79 -12.63 3.74 -7.96
CA ARG A 79 -12.82 3.35 -6.58
C ARG A 79 -11.98 2.10 -6.27
N ILE A 80 -11.34 2.08 -5.12
CA ILE A 80 -10.57 0.94 -4.60
C ILE A 80 -11.28 0.44 -3.35
N ILE A 81 -11.71 -0.82 -3.36
CA ILE A 81 -12.38 -1.45 -2.23
C ILE A 81 -11.48 -2.58 -1.73
N CYS A 82 -11.06 -2.49 -0.47
CA CYS A 82 -10.24 -3.48 0.19
C CYS A 82 -11.12 -4.43 0.99
N SER A 83 -10.96 -5.74 0.78
CA SER A 83 -11.57 -6.78 1.59
C SER A 83 -10.50 -7.52 2.38
N GLY A 84 -10.72 -7.72 3.70
CA GLY A 84 -9.75 -8.39 4.56
C GLY A 84 -8.49 -7.55 4.84
N LEU A 85 -8.60 -6.24 4.79
CA LEU A 85 -7.52 -5.34 5.18
C LEU A 85 -7.66 -4.95 6.67
N ASP A 86 -7.56 -5.96 7.52
CA ASP A 86 -7.69 -5.85 8.97
C ASP A 86 -6.35 -5.47 9.63
N LEU A 87 -5.25 -6.07 9.20
CA LEU A 87 -3.93 -5.90 9.79
C LEU A 87 -3.90 -6.16 11.31
N THR A 88 -4.91 -6.85 11.85
CA THR A 88 -4.96 -7.30 13.23
C THR A 88 -4.22 -8.62 13.34
N GLY A 89 -3.44 -8.81 14.41
CA GLY A 89 -2.72 -10.07 14.64
C GLY A 89 -3.60 -11.24 15.03
N SER A 90 -4.91 -11.01 15.19
CA SER A 90 -5.91 -11.99 15.67
C SER A 90 -6.65 -12.72 14.55
N CYS A 91 -6.43 -12.34 13.28
CA CYS A 91 -7.15 -12.96 12.18
C CYS A 91 -6.63 -14.37 11.92
N SER A 92 -7.50 -15.37 12.08
CA SER A 92 -7.24 -16.75 11.64
C SER A 92 -7.15 -16.75 10.11
N ARG A 93 -6.19 -17.50 9.58
CA ARG A 93 -6.10 -17.67 8.13
C ARG A 93 -7.29 -18.47 7.62
N PHE A 94 -7.72 -18.20 6.39
CA PHE A 94 -8.89 -18.86 5.78
C PHE A 94 -8.63 -20.32 5.36
N TYR A 95 -7.38 -20.79 5.47
CA TYR A 95 -6.96 -22.17 5.19
C TYR A 95 -6.51 -22.85 6.48
N ASP A 96 -6.69 -24.16 6.54
CA ASP A 96 -6.23 -24.97 7.67
C ASP A 96 -4.71 -24.85 7.80
N GLU A 97 -4.27 -24.35 8.94
CA GLU A 97 -2.87 -24.32 9.28
C GLU A 97 -2.47 -25.67 9.91
N ASP A 98 -1.29 -26.16 9.53
CA ASP A 98 -0.69 -27.31 10.18
C ASP A 98 -0.59 -27.12 11.70
N LYS A 99 -0.43 -28.20 12.46
CA LYS A 99 -0.40 -28.22 13.93
C LYS A 99 0.56 -27.20 14.59
N ASN A 100 1.47 -26.60 13.80
CA ASN A 100 2.37 -25.54 14.24
C ASN A 100 2.28 -24.34 13.29
N PRO A 101 1.23 -23.51 13.38
CA PRO A 101 1.11 -22.33 12.55
C PRO A 101 2.28 -21.36 12.81
N MET A 102 2.87 -20.83 11.74
CA MET A 102 3.88 -19.79 11.89
C MET A 102 3.26 -18.56 12.53
N PRO A 103 3.82 -18.05 13.63
CA PRO A 103 3.27 -16.87 14.30
C PRO A 103 3.26 -15.67 13.34
N SER A 104 2.14 -14.98 13.30
CA SER A 104 2.03 -13.74 12.52
C SER A 104 2.93 -12.66 13.13
N GLU A 105 3.89 -12.16 12.36
CA GLU A 105 4.70 -11.00 12.76
C GLU A 105 3.98 -9.66 12.50
N LEU A 106 2.74 -9.73 12.01
CA LEU A 106 1.98 -8.57 11.55
C LEU A 106 1.85 -7.49 12.63
N THR A 107 1.43 -7.88 13.83
CA THR A 107 1.30 -6.94 14.96
C THR A 107 2.62 -6.23 15.28
N ARG A 108 3.75 -6.95 15.19
CA ARG A 108 5.08 -6.39 15.39
C ARG A 108 5.49 -5.45 14.27
N ASP A 109 4.94 -5.61 13.07
CA ASP A 109 5.28 -4.81 11.91
C ASP A 109 4.33 -3.62 11.67
N LEU A 110 3.22 -3.51 12.42
CA LEU A 110 2.25 -2.43 12.27
C LEU A 110 2.89 -1.03 12.33
N PHE A 111 3.81 -0.79 13.26
CA PHE A 111 4.50 0.49 13.36
C PHE A 111 5.38 0.83 12.14
N LYS A 112 5.63 -0.16 11.26
CA LYS A 112 6.32 0.01 10.00
C LYS A 112 5.35 0.21 8.84
N ILE A 113 4.15 -0.36 8.93
CA ILE A 113 3.13 -0.40 7.90
C ILE A 113 2.27 0.86 7.94
N LEU A 114 1.72 1.20 9.11
CA LEU A 114 0.77 2.29 9.27
C LEU A 114 1.28 3.66 8.79
N PRO A 115 2.57 4.02 8.95
CA PRO A 115 3.08 5.28 8.41
C PRO A 115 2.95 5.42 6.89
N PHE A 116 2.96 4.31 6.13
CA PHE A 116 2.77 4.35 4.67
C PHE A 116 1.32 4.66 4.30
N PHE A 117 0.36 4.06 5.01
CA PHE A 117 -1.06 4.34 4.78
C PHE A 117 -1.40 5.79 5.15
N ARG A 118 -0.88 6.27 6.28
CA ARG A 118 -1.03 7.68 6.68
C ARG A 118 -0.41 8.62 5.64
N PHE A 119 0.81 8.36 5.21
CA PHE A 119 1.48 9.14 4.17
C PHE A 119 0.68 9.17 2.86
N MET A 120 0.11 8.03 2.45
CA MET A 120 -0.78 7.95 1.30
C MET A 120 -1.97 8.91 1.48
N ARG A 121 -2.68 8.84 2.60
CA ARG A 121 -3.85 9.68 2.86
C ARG A 121 -3.53 11.17 2.87
N GLU A 122 -2.38 11.55 3.43
CA GLU A 122 -1.94 12.94 3.54
C GLU A 122 -1.46 13.55 2.20
N ASN A 123 -1.04 12.73 1.24
CA ASN A 123 -0.38 13.19 0.02
C ASN A 123 -1.13 12.84 -1.28
N ILE A 124 -2.20 12.03 -1.22
CA ILE A 124 -2.99 11.62 -2.37
C ILE A 124 -4.44 12.04 -2.13
N GLU A 125 -4.77 13.26 -2.56
CA GLU A 125 -6.09 13.86 -2.32
C GLU A 125 -7.20 13.16 -3.12
N ASP A 126 -6.89 12.65 -4.31
CA ASP A 126 -7.82 12.06 -5.26
C ASP A 126 -8.00 10.54 -5.09
N ILE A 127 -7.42 9.93 -4.04
CA ILE A 127 -7.60 8.51 -3.81
C ILE A 127 -8.97 8.20 -3.17
N ASN A 128 -9.77 7.46 -3.92
CA ASN A 128 -11.09 7.00 -3.48
C ASN A 128 -10.98 5.53 -3.02
N ILE A 129 -10.68 5.32 -1.74
CA ILE A 129 -10.39 4.00 -1.17
C ILE A 129 -11.24 3.74 0.07
N TYR A 130 -11.74 2.50 0.20
CA TYR A 130 -12.56 2.03 1.31
C TYR A 130 -12.11 0.67 1.80
N ASN A 131 -12.43 0.35 3.04
CA ASN A 131 -12.20 -0.95 3.64
C ASN A 131 -13.53 -1.59 4.06
N LEU A 132 -13.71 -2.86 3.75
CA LEU A 132 -14.90 -3.63 4.18
C LEU A 132 -14.72 -4.29 5.55
N SER A 133 -13.52 -4.22 6.15
CA SER A 133 -13.27 -4.74 7.48
C SER A 133 -13.59 -3.66 8.51
N ASP A 134 -14.52 -3.97 9.41
CA ASP A 134 -14.88 -3.12 10.56
C ASP A 134 -13.91 -3.28 11.73
N ASP A 135 -13.23 -4.43 11.85
CA ASP A 135 -12.12 -4.65 12.77
C ASP A 135 -10.78 -4.53 12.02
N THR A 136 -10.18 -3.35 12.09
CA THR A 136 -8.93 -3.04 11.38
C THR A 136 -7.99 -2.18 12.21
N ALA A 137 -6.69 -2.42 12.09
CA ALA A 137 -5.66 -1.57 12.69
C ALA A 137 -5.48 -0.22 11.95
N ILE A 138 -6.08 -0.07 10.75
CA ILE A 138 -6.03 1.17 9.99
C ILE A 138 -7.17 2.08 10.45
N GLN A 139 -6.85 3.27 10.93
CA GLN A 139 -7.85 4.24 11.36
C GLN A 139 -8.78 4.66 10.21
N TYR A 140 -10.05 4.89 10.49
CA TYR A 140 -11.07 5.22 9.48
C TYR A 140 -10.87 6.60 8.83
N ASP A 141 -10.11 7.49 9.44
CA ASP A 141 -9.67 8.74 8.84
C ASP A 141 -8.62 8.52 7.73
N ILE A 142 -7.92 7.38 7.76
CA ILE A 142 -6.94 6.96 6.73
C ILE A 142 -7.65 6.21 5.61
N ILE A 143 -8.37 5.13 5.93
CA ILE A 143 -9.20 4.37 4.98
C ILE A 143 -10.58 4.19 5.61
N PRO A 144 -11.61 4.90 5.10
CA PRO A 144 -12.97 4.80 5.60
C PRO A 144 -13.54 3.38 5.50
N TYR A 145 -14.31 2.99 6.51
CA TYR A 145 -15.11 1.78 6.46
C TYR A 145 -16.28 1.96 5.48
N MET A 146 -16.60 0.92 4.76
CA MET A 146 -17.76 0.84 3.86
C MET A 146 -18.47 -0.51 4.09
N LYS A 147 -19.79 -0.49 4.22
CA LYS A 147 -20.56 -1.72 4.27
C LYS A 147 -20.67 -2.35 2.89
N ILE A 148 -20.72 -3.68 2.84
CA ILE A 148 -20.90 -4.42 1.58
C ILE A 148 -22.19 -3.96 0.86
N SER A 149 -23.24 -3.65 1.61
CA SER A 149 -24.52 -3.15 1.06
C SER A 149 -24.43 -1.77 0.41
N GLU A 150 -23.36 -1.03 0.63
CA GLU A 150 -23.10 0.30 0.04
C GLU A 150 -22.31 0.20 -1.26
N ILE A 151 -21.86 -1.00 -1.61
CA ILE A 151 -21.27 -1.27 -2.91
C ILE A 151 -22.42 -1.34 -3.89
N GLU A 152 -22.69 -0.23 -4.59
CA GLU A 152 -23.58 -0.24 -5.74
C GLU A 152 -23.07 -1.23 -6.77
N GLU A 153 -23.99 -1.87 -7.52
CA GLU A 153 -23.64 -2.82 -8.57
C GLU A 153 -22.51 -2.25 -9.47
N PRO A 154 -21.55 -3.09 -9.86
CA PRO A 154 -20.40 -2.61 -10.61
C PRO A 154 -20.90 -1.89 -11.87
N CYS A 155 -20.54 -0.62 -12.03
CA CYS A 155 -20.70 0.09 -13.28
C CYS A 155 -20.16 -0.80 -14.39
N VAL A 156 -21.03 -1.25 -15.26
CA VAL A 156 -20.67 -1.99 -16.48
C VAL A 156 -19.60 -1.17 -17.18
N TYR A 157 -18.45 -1.76 -17.40
CA TYR A 157 -17.32 -1.12 -18.07
C TYR A 157 -17.80 -0.59 -19.43
N GLU A 158 -18.00 0.71 -19.56
CA GLU A 158 -17.97 1.34 -20.87
C GLU A 158 -16.52 1.25 -21.36
N LYS A 159 -16.29 0.35 -22.32
CA LYS A 159 -15.06 0.35 -23.08
C LYS A 159 -14.96 1.71 -23.76
N ILE A 160 -14.06 2.54 -23.26
CA ILE A 160 -13.61 3.72 -24.00
C ILE A 160 -12.87 3.16 -25.23
N SER A 161 -13.56 3.20 -26.36
CA SER A 161 -13.04 2.90 -27.70
C SER A 161 -12.07 3.98 -28.17
#